data_ea0e216d00812e899f957a366bf0e8d5
#
_entry.id   ea0e216d00812e899f957a366bf0e8d5
#
_cell.length_a   1.000
_cell.length_b   1.000
_cell.length_c   1.000
_cell.angle_alpha   90.00
_cell.angle_beta   90.00
_cell.angle_gamma   90.00
#
_symmetry.space_group_name_H-M   'P 1'
#
loop_
_entity.id
_entity.type
_entity.pdbx_description
1 polymer ?
#
loop_
_entity_poly.entity_id
_entity_poly.type
_entity_poly.pdbx_seq_one_letter_code
_entity_poly.pdbx_strand_id
1 'polypeptide(L)'
;MKYIIFFISLVTLCFGQINRVALQSTDYTVALTDRNALIAFSNVNKPTVKMILPFETTSSRTNFATGTVIYGTALTDSTVLIEGRPGVTIINSDNAFRSKNYGSEWELKRIGRNLWVLSGDLYSLFLTAFVGDDVTVKAIVDAKATGPFTYIWYKNGNIIPNAINATLKLTNVQFSDSANYRADVFNSTGKVKSETTNLIVR
;
A
#
# COMPACT_ATOMS: atom_id res chain seq x y z
N MET A 1 -19.12 10.88 -12.38
CA MET A 1 -20.04 9.73 -12.43
C MET A 1 -19.84 8.82 -13.64
N LYS A 2 -19.63 9.31 -14.88
CA LYS A 2 -19.36 8.47 -16.07
C LYS A 2 -18.10 7.55 -15.95
N TYR A 3 -17.05 8.01 -15.30
CA TYR A 3 -15.79 7.24 -15.17
C TYR A 3 -15.88 6.07 -14.18
N ILE A 4 -16.70 6.20 -13.13
CA ILE A 4 -16.91 5.13 -12.14
C ILE A 4 -17.64 3.94 -12.80
N ILE A 5 -18.59 4.18 -13.67
CA ILE A 5 -19.36 3.13 -14.36
C ILE A 5 -18.45 2.34 -15.33
N PHE A 6 -17.54 3.02 -16.02
CA PHE A 6 -16.57 2.36 -16.93
C PHE A 6 -15.55 1.52 -16.16
N PHE A 7 -15.11 2.00 -15.00
CA PHE A 7 -14.18 1.29 -14.12
C PHE A 7 -14.81 0.02 -13.52
N ILE A 8 -16.08 0.11 -13.07
CA ILE A 8 -16.85 -1.04 -12.56
C ILE A 8 -16.97 -2.14 -13.61
N SER A 9 -17.21 -1.79 -14.88
CA SER A 9 -17.29 -2.72 -15.99
C SER A 9 -15.94 -3.44 -16.23
N LEU A 10 -14.82 -2.72 -16.13
CA LEU A 10 -13.47 -3.29 -16.31
C LEU A 10 -13.07 -4.20 -15.15
N VAL A 11 -13.37 -3.80 -13.92
CA VAL A 11 -13.09 -4.56 -12.70
C VAL A 11 -13.92 -5.86 -12.67
N THR A 12 -15.16 -5.83 -13.13
CA THR A 12 -16.03 -7.03 -13.21
C THR A 12 -15.45 -8.09 -14.16
N LEU A 13 -14.74 -7.67 -15.20
CA LEU A 13 -14.05 -8.57 -16.14
C LEU A 13 -12.78 -9.21 -15.57
N CYS A 14 -12.09 -8.51 -14.66
CA CYS A 14 -10.81 -8.98 -14.09
C CYS A 14 -10.95 -9.76 -12.78
N PHE A 15 -11.94 -9.45 -11.94
CA PHE A 15 -12.03 -9.96 -10.56
C PHE A 15 -13.28 -10.82 -10.26
N GLY A 16 -14.05 -11.21 -11.28
CA GLY A 16 -15.27 -11.97 -11.08
C GLY A 16 -16.45 -11.09 -10.66
N GLN A 17 -17.49 -11.68 -10.10
CA GLN A 17 -18.73 -10.96 -9.79
C GLN A 17 -18.59 -10.07 -8.55
N ILE A 18 -18.47 -8.76 -8.77
CA ILE A 18 -18.52 -7.75 -7.70
C ILE A 18 -19.98 -7.45 -7.38
N ASN A 19 -20.38 -7.74 -6.15
CA ASN A 19 -21.76 -7.58 -5.69
C ASN A 19 -22.10 -6.15 -5.24
N ARG A 20 -21.09 -5.35 -4.88
CA ARG A 20 -21.25 -4.02 -4.31
C ARG A 20 -20.01 -3.16 -4.51
N VAL A 21 -20.21 -1.85 -4.73
CA VAL A 21 -19.15 -0.84 -4.63
C VAL A 21 -19.42 0.05 -3.44
N ALA A 22 -18.45 0.20 -2.55
CA ALA A 22 -18.50 1.09 -1.40
C ALA A 22 -17.47 2.22 -1.57
N LEU A 23 -17.93 3.46 -1.69
CA LEU A 23 -17.08 4.64 -1.75
C LEU A 23 -16.74 5.12 -0.34
N GLN A 24 -15.44 5.32 -0.07
CA GLN A 24 -14.93 5.74 1.22
C GLN A 24 -14.05 7.00 1.09
N SER A 25 -14.21 7.94 2.00
CA SER A 25 -13.38 9.17 2.08
C SER A 25 -12.61 9.30 3.39
N THR A 26 -12.82 8.36 4.30
CA THR A 26 -12.18 8.28 5.62
C THR A 26 -11.70 6.86 5.89
N ASP A 27 -11.10 6.63 7.07
CA ASP A 27 -10.78 5.27 7.53
C ASP A 27 -12.03 4.41 7.56
N TYR A 28 -11.91 3.20 7.02
CA TYR A 28 -13.02 2.28 6.87
C TYR A 28 -12.72 0.92 7.49
N THR A 29 -13.57 0.48 8.39
CA THR A 29 -13.52 -0.89 8.89
C THR A 29 -14.41 -1.78 8.04
N VAL A 30 -13.81 -2.79 7.42
CA VAL A 30 -14.51 -3.76 6.58
C VAL A 30 -15.61 -4.48 7.36
N ALA A 31 -16.79 -4.58 6.77
CA ALA A 31 -17.97 -5.21 7.35
C ALA A 31 -18.33 -6.53 6.61
N LEU A 32 -19.14 -7.37 7.24
CA LEU A 32 -19.58 -8.64 6.62
C LEU A 32 -20.36 -8.43 5.31
N THR A 33 -20.97 -7.27 5.13
CA THR A 33 -21.66 -6.88 3.90
C THR A 33 -20.72 -6.62 2.73
N ASP A 34 -19.41 -6.51 2.98
CA ASP A 34 -18.40 -6.24 1.97
C ASP A 34 -17.85 -7.51 1.30
N ARG A 35 -18.46 -8.67 1.54
CA ARG A 35 -18.13 -9.90 0.82
C ARG A 35 -18.33 -9.71 -0.68
N ASN A 36 -17.28 -9.99 -1.45
CA ASN A 36 -17.22 -9.77 -2.90
C ASN A 36 -17.54 -8.32 -3.30
N ALA A 37 -17.20 -7.35 -2.45
CA ALA A 37 -17.36 -5.95 -2.72
C ALA A 37 -16.05 -5.31 -3.18
N LEU A 38 -16.18 -4.22 -3.92
CA LEU A 38 -15.09 -3.28 -4.19
C LEU A 38 -15.19 -2.10 -3.22
N ILE A 39 -14.17 -1.93 -2.39
CA ILE A 39 -14.02 -0.76 -1.53
C ILE A 39 -13.15 0.26 -2.27
N ALA A 40 -13.75 1.35 -2.71
CA ALA A 40 -13.04 2.39 -3.45
C ALA A 40 -12.83 3.63 -2.56
N PHE A 41 -11.58 4.00 -2.34
CA PHE A 41 -11.22 5.20 -1.59
C PHE A 41 -11.14 6.39 -2.54
N SER A 42 -12.00 7.39 -2.31
CA SER A 42 -12.09 8.59 -3.15
C SER A 42 -12.32 9.83 -2.29
N ASN A 43 -11.95 11.00 -2.81
CA ASN A 43 -12.11 12.29 -2.12
C ASN A 43 -11.52 12.30 -0.69
N VAL A 44 -10.42 11.57 -0.49
CA VAL A 44 -9.74 11.51 0.80
C VAL A 44 -9.00 12.83 1.03
N ASN A 45 -9.25 13.45 2.18
CA ASN A 45 -8.70 14.77 2.53
C ASN A 45 -7.57 14.67 3.58
N LYS A 46 -6.79 13.60 3.54
CA LYS A 46 -5.63 13.39 4.41
C LYS A 46 -4.56 12.54 3.70
N PRO A 47 -3.27 12.63 4.08
CA PRO A 47 -2.18 11.93 3.40
C PRO A 47 -2.31 10.40 3.39
N THR A 48 -2.91 9.84 4.43
CA THR A 48 -3.12 8.40 4.56
C THR A 48 -4.52 8.12 5.08
N VAL A 49 -5.20 7.17 4.45
CA VAL A 49 -6.48 6.61 4.89
C VAL A 49 -6.30 5.11 5.12
N LYS A 50 -7.09 4.54 6.00
CA LYS A 50 -6.96 3.13 6.41
C LYS A 50 -8.13 2.28 5.93
N MET A 51 -7.81 1.10 5.39
CA MET A 51 -8.73 -0.02 5.25
C MET A 51 -8.42 -1.03 6.36
N ILE A 52 -9.35 -1.21 7.28
CA ILE A 52 -9.12 -1.95 8.52
C ILE A 52 -9.89 -3.26 8.50
N LEU A 53 -9.20 -4.40 8.62
CA LEU A 53 -9.83 -5.70 8.78
C LEU A 53 -10.27 -5.90 10.24
N PRO A 54 -11.54 -6.28 10.48
CA PRO A 54 -12.06 -6.48 11.83
C PRO A 54 -11.50 -7.78 12.44
N PHE A 55 -11.40 -7.82 13.77
CA PHE A 55 -11.13 -9.06 14.46
C PHE A 55 -12.37 -9.95 14.47
N GLU A 56 -12.21 -11.21 14.08
CA GLU A 56 -13.26 -12.22 14.06
C GLU A 56 -13.29 -13.00 15.39
N THR A 57 -14.46 -13.11 15.99
CA THR A 57 -14.68 -13.86 17.23
C THR A 57 -14.90 -15.35 16.95
N THR A 58 -15.17 -16.14 17.99
CA THR A 58 -15.57 -17.54 17.87
C THR A 58 -16.99 -17.72 17.32
N SER A 59 -17.81 -16.67 17.32
CA SER A 59 -19.18 -16.69 16.81
C SER A 59 -19.19 -16.71 15.30
N SER A 60 -19.80 -17.75 14.71
CA SER A 60 -19.92 -17.90 13.25
C SER A 60 -20.78 -16.82 12.57
N ARG A 61 -21.63 -16.13 13.34
CA ARG A 61 -22.55 -15.10 12.80
C ARG A 61 -21.86 -13.75 12.50
N THR A 62 -20.66 -13.53 13.03
CA THR A 62 -19.91 -12.28 12.89
C THR A 62 -18.65 -12.44 12.05
N ASN A 63 -18.39 -13.62 11.51
CA ASN A 63 -17.17 -13.94 10.79
C ASN A 63 -17.41 -14.05 9.30
N PHE A 64 -16.42 -13.64 8.51
CA PHE A 64 -16.40 -13.92 7.08
C PHE A 64 -16.27 -15.42 6.81
N ALA A 65 -16.90 -15.92 5.74
CA ALA A 65 -16.67 -17.27 5.30
C ALA A 65 -15.26 -17.47 4.72
N THR A 66 -14.64 -18.64 4.90
CA THR A 66 -13.37 -18.96 4.22
C THR A 66 -13.56 -18.86 2.71
N GLY A 67 -12.59 -18.27 2.02
CA GLY A 67 -12.69 -17.96 0.60
C GLY A 67 -13.37 -16.62 0.28
N THR A 68 -13.88 -15.87 1.28
CA THR A 68 -14.37 -14.50 1.06
C THR A 68 -13.27 -13.66 0.44
N VAL A 69 -13.63 -12.93 -0.61
CA VAL A 69 -12.75 -11.96 -1.27
C VAL A 69 -13.31 -10.56 -1.07
N ILE A 70 -12.42 -9.60 -0.84
CA ILE A 70 -12.72 -8.17 -0.78
C ILE A 70 -11.72 -7.48 -1.68
N TYR A 71 -12.21 -6.66 -2.58
CA TYR A 71 -11.39 -5.88 -3.51
C TYR A 71 -11.24 -4.46 -2.99
N GLY A 72 -10.12 -3.84 -3.28
CA GLY A 72 -9.89 -2.44 -2.96
C GLY A 72 -9.28 -1.67 -4.11
N THR A 73 -9.56 -0.38 -4.19
CA THR A 73 -8.91 0.53 -5.14
C THR A 73 -8.72 1.91 -4.55
N ALA A 74 -7.61 2.55 -4.91
CA ALA A 74 -7.29 3.92 -4.53
C ALA A 74 -7.68 4.88 -5.66
N LEU A 75 -8.86 5.47 -5.58
CA LEU A 75 -9.31 6.58 -6.43
C LEU A 75 -8.99 7.94 -5.76
N THR A 76 -7.79 8.01 -5.18
CA THR A 76 -7.28 9.16 -4.42
C THR A 76 -5.77 9.22 -4.55
N ASP A 77 -5.20 10.40 -4.39
CA ASP A 77 -3.75 10.61 -4.31
C ASP A 77 -3.19 10.30 -2.92
N SER A 78 -4.07 10.07 -1.96
CA SER A 78 -3.70 9.64 -0.61
C SER A 78 -3.29 8.18 -0.61
N THR A 79 -2.37 7.81 0.27
CA THR A 79 -2.02 6.41 0.48
C THR A 79 -3.15 5.68 1.20
N VAL A 80 -3.60 4.55 0.67
CA VAL A 80 -4.48 3.62 1.41
C VAL A 80 -3.59 2.59 2.11
N LEU A 81 -3.62 2.60 3.45
CA LEU A 81 -2.97 1.59 4.29
C LEU A 81 -3.94 0.48 4.61
N ILE A 82 -3.58 -0.76 4.28
CA ILE A 82 -4.34 -1.95 4.66
C ILE A 82 -3.77 -2.49 5.97
N GLU A 83 -4.60 -2.57 7.00
CA GLU A 83 -4.17 -3.08 8.31
C GLU A 83 -5.24 -3.98 8.95
N GLY A 84 -4.82 -4.87 9.84
CA GLY A 84 -5.70 -5.68 10.69
C GLY A 84 -5.84 -5.06 12.08
N ARG A 85 -7.00 -5.24 12.73
CA ARG A 85 -7.09 -5.02 14.18
C ARG A 85 -6.17 -5.97 14.93
N PRO A 86 -5.78 -5.69 16.20
CA PRO A 86 -4.97 -6.60 17.00
C PRO A 86 -5.51 -8.03 16.95
N GLY A 87 -4.62 -9.00 16.64
CA GLY A 87 -4.97 -10.41 16.49
C GLY A 87 -5.40 -10.83 15.07
N VAL A 88 -5.47 -9.90 14.09
CA VAL A 88 -5.66 -10.21 12.67
C VAL A 88 -4.30 -10.29 11.98
N THR A 89 -4.05 -11.39 11.28
CA THR A 89 -2.85 -11.59 10.48
C THR A 89 -3.17 -11.36 9.00
N ILE A 90 -2.38 -10.53 8.34
CA ILE A 90 -2.42 -10.32 6.90
C ILE A 90 -1.09 -10.80 6.32
N ILE A 91 -1.16 -11.75 5.40
CA ILE A 91 0.02 -12.29 4.69
C ILE A 91 0.12 -11.57 3.34
N ASN A 92 1.30 -11.04 3.06
CA ASN A 92 1.66 -10.50 1.76
C ASN A 92 3.13 -10.87 1.49
N SER A 93 3.42 -11.39 0.29
CA SER A 93 4.76 -11.87 -0.08
C SER A 93 5.84 -10.79 0.02
N ASP A 94 5.48 -9.56 -0.28
CA ASP A 94 6.40 -8.43 -0.37
C ASP A 94 6.37 -7.55 0.87
N ASN A 95 5.62 -7.97 1.90
CA ASN A 95 5.33 -7.17 3.08
C ASN A 95 4.77 -5.78 2.72
N ALA A 96 3.97 -5.73 1.65
CA ALA A 96 3.45 -4.51 1.03
C ALA A 96 1.99 -4.32 1.43
N PHE A 97 1.71 -3.28 2.21
CA PHE A 97 0.38 -2.99 2.77
C PHE A 97 -0.15 -1.61 2.41
N ARG A 98 0.44 -0.94 1.41
CA ARG A 98 0.10 0.42 1.01
C ARG A 98 -0.15 0.51 -0.48
N SER A 99 -1.21 1.23 -0.89
CA SER A 99 -1.44 1.53 -2.29
C SER A 99 -0.28 2.36 -2.86
N LYS A 100 0.15 2.05 -4.09
CA LYS A 100 1.22 2.79 -4.77
C LYS A 100 0.78 4.16 -5.23
N ASN A 101 -0.35 4.22 -5.93
CA ASN A 101 -0.79 5.40 -6.67
C ASN A 101 -2.31 5.48 -6.76
N TYR A 102 -2.79 6.57 -7.33
CA TYR A 102 -4.15 6.64 -7.88
C TYR A 102 -4.36 5.48 -8.88
N GLY A 103 -5.44 4.75 -8.72
CA GLY A 103 -5.77 3.57 -9.53
C GLY A 103 -5.14 2.27 -9.05
N SER A 104 -4.33 2.27 -7.98
CA SER A 104 -3.84 1.01 -7.38
C SER A 104 -4.99 0.13 -6.95
N GLU A 105 -4.88 -1.16 -7.23
CA GLU A 105 -5.89 -2.17 -6.91
C GLU A 105 -5.29 -3.29 -6.08
N TRP A 106 -6.09 -3.86 -5.17
CA TRP A 106 -5.69 -5.00 -4.34
C TRP A 106 -6.85 -5.94 -4.06
N GLU A 107 -6.51 -7.15 -3.67
CA GLU A 107 -7.42 -8.20 -3.26
C GLU A 107 -7.04 -8.71 -1.87
N LEU A 108 -8.03 -8.84 -1.00
CA LEU A 108 -7.93 -9.50 0.30
C LEU A 108 -8.74 -10.79 0.25
N LYS A 109 -8.09 -11.94 0.46
CA LYS A 109 -8.73 -13.24 0.51
C LYS A 109 -8.63 -13.85 1.89
N ARG A 110 -9.77 -14.16 2.50
CA ARG A 110 -9.81 -14.86 3.78
C ARG A 110 -9.46 -16.34 3.61
N ILE A 111 -8.41 -16.79 4.26
CA ILE A 111 -7.97 -18.20 4.24
C ILE A 111 -8.18 -18.91 5.58
N GLY A 112 -8.45 -18.16 6.65
CA GLY A 112 -8.74 -18.70 7.98
C GLY A 112 -9.31 -17.61 8.91
N ARG A 113 -9.68 -17.99 10.13
CA ARG A 113 -10.14 -17.02 11.11
C ARG A 113 -9.01 -16.05 11.45
N ASN A 114 -9.28 -14.76 11.34
CA ASN A 114 -8.29 -13.69 11.52
C ASN A 114 -7.05 -13.84 10.63
N LEU A 115 -7.17 -14.55 9.50
CA LEU A 115 -6.06 -14.83 8.60
C LEU A 115 -6.45 -14.53 7.15
N TRP A 116 -5.76 -13.56 6.57
CA TRP A 116 -6.01 -13.04 5.24
C TRP A 116 -4.75 -13.05 4.38
N VAL A 117 -4.91 -13.26 3.09
CA VAL A 117 -3.87 -13.02 2.08
C VAL A 117 -4.19 -11.74 1.35
N LEU A 118 -3.21 -10.88 1.20
CA LEU A 118 -3.27 -9.62 0.48
C LEU A 118 -2.36 -9.70 -0.75
N SER A 119 -2.90 -9.36 -1.91
CA SER A 119 -2.16 -9.23 -3.16
C SER A 119 -2.61 -7.98 -3.91
N GLY A 120 -1.82 -7.53 -4.88
CA GLY A 120 -2.18 -6.40 -5.72
C GLY A 120 -1.07 -5.36 -5.89
N ASP A 121 -1.46 -4.20 -6.37
CA ASP A 121 -0.54 -3.10 -6.68
C ASP A 121 -0.20 -2.28 -5.42
N LEU A 122 0.63 -2.86 -4.58
CA LEU A 122 0.99 -2.36 -3.27
C LEU A 122 2.50 -2.12 -3.15
N TYR A 123 2.91 -1.37 -2.13
CA TYR A 123 4.31 -1.20 -1.76
C TYR A 123 4.54 -1.33 -0.26
N SER A 124 5.77 -1.67 0.10
CA SER A 124 6.23 -1.72 1.49
C SER A 124 7.06 -0.49 1.82
N LEU A 125 6.88 0.03 3.03
CA LEU A 125 7.85 0.94 3.65
C LEU A 125 8.92 0.19 4.45
N PHE A 126 8.87 -1.15 4.47
CA PHE A 126 9.84 -2.01 5.12
C PHE A 126 10.53 -2.88 4.08
N LEU A 127 11.84 -2.84 4.08
CA LEU A 127 12.70 -3.76 3.33
C LEU A 127 13.43 -4.65 4.34
N THR A 128 13.49 -5.94 4.06
CA THR A 128 14.33 -6.87 4.83
C THR A 128 15.39 -7.43 3.91
N ALA A 129 16.64 -7.47 4.37
CA ALA A 129 17.78 -8.03 3.66
C ALA A 129 18.65 -8.83 4.63
N PHE A 130 19.53 -9.70 4.11
CA PHE A 130 20.57 -10.36 4.89
C PHE A 130 21.89 -9.63 4.71
N VAL A 131 22.80 -9.80 5.67
CA VAL A 131 24.18 -9.31 5.54
C VAL A 131 24.78 -9.85 4.24
N GLY A 132 25.34 -8.95 3.42
CA GLY A 132 25.92 -9.29 2.12
C GLY A 132 25.01 -9.06 0.92
N ASP A 133 23.73 -8.90 1.11
CA ASP A 133 22.78 -8.64 0.01
C ASP A 133 23.01 -7.27 -0.63
N ASP A 134 22.58 -7.15 -1.88
CA ASP A 134 22.41 -5.87 -2.57
C ASP A 134 20.95 -5.41 -2.47
N VAL A 135 20.74 -4.21 -1.99
CA VAL A 135 19.40 -3.63 -1.79
C VAL A 135 19.19 -2.42 -2.67
N THR A 136 18.02 -2.32 -3.29
CA THR A 136 17.60 -1.13 -4.01
C THR A 136 16.40 -0.49 -3.34
N VAL A 137 16.58 0.71 -2.78
CA VAL A 137 15.49 1.55 -2.27
C VAL A 137 14.99 2.43 -3.41
N LYS A 138 13.67 2.45 -3.65
CA LYS A 138 13.06 3.27 -4.71
C LYS A 138 12.39 4.50 -4.10
N ALA A 139 12.61 5.66 -4.73
CA ALA A 139 11.82 6.85 -4.43
C ALA A 139 10.40 6.66 -4.96
N ILE A 140 9.42 7.00 -4.13
CA ILE A 140 8.00 6.95 -4.50
C ILE A 140 7.61 8.34 -4.98
N VAL A 141 7.16 8.43 -6.22
CA VAL A 141 6.71 9.69 -6.84
C VAL A 141 5.20 9.62 -7.00
N ASP A 142 4.53 10.75 -6.78
CA ASP A 142 3.10 10.88 -7.05
C ASP A 142 2.81 10.63 -8.53
N ALA A 143 1.82 9.78 -8.84
CA ALA A 143 1.46 9.42 -10.22
C ALA A 143 0.99 10.61 -11.07
N LYS A 144 0.50 11.68 -10.44
CA LYS A 144 0.09 12.93 -11.12
C LYS A 144 1.22 13.95 -11.26
N ALA A 145 2.33 13.74 -10.58
CA ALA A 145 3.46 14.64 -10.69
C ALA A 145 4.15 14.45 -12.04
N THR A 146 4.43 15.55 -12.71
CA THR A 146 5.14 15.57 -13.99
C THR A 146 6.59 15.92 -13.77
N GLY A 147 7.51 15.19 -14.45
CA GLY A 147 8.96 15.44 -14.42
C GLY A 147 9.39 16.64 -15.27
N PRO A 148 10.68 16.95 -15.29
CA PRO A 148 11.76 16.14 -14.72
C PRO A 148 11.80 16.20 -13.20
N PHE A 149 12.31 15.13 -12.57
CA PHE A 149 12.42 15.01 -11.13
C PHE A 149 13.89 15.08 -10.68
N THR A 150 14.10 15.69 -9.50
CA THR A 150 15.36 15.64 -8.77
C THR A 150 15.14 14.99 -7.41
N TYR A 151 16.18 14.33 -6.87
CA TYR A 151 16.09 13.50 -5.68
C TYR A 151 17.17 13.90 -4.68
N ILE A 152 16.81 13.90 -3.40
CA ILE A 152 17.74 14.03 -2.28
C ILE A 152 17.45 12.88 -1.32
N TRP A 153 18.45 12.03 -1.11
CA TRP A 153 18.32 10.88 -0.23
C TRP A 153 18.88 11.15 1.16
N TYR A 154 18.26 10.56 2.16
CA TYR A 154 18.64 10.66 3.56
C TYR A 154 18.71 9.26 4.20
N LYS A 155 19.68 9.05 5.10
CA LYS A 155 19.79 7.92 6.03
C LYS A 155 19.65 8.45 7.45
N ASN A 156 18.59 8.05 8.17
CA ASN A 156 18.27 8.55 9.53
C ASN A 156 18.28 10.11 9.64
N GLY A 157 17.78 10.78 8.62
CA GLY A 157 17.71 12.24 8.56
C GLY A 157 18.97 12.94 8.03
N ASN A 158 20.08 12.23 7.85
CA ASN A 158 21.32 12.78 7.29
C ASN A 158 21.34 12.60 5.77
N ILE A 159 21.77 13.63 5.03
CA ILE A 159 21.88 13.57 3.56
C ILE A 159 22.90 12.51 3.16
N ILE A 160 22.55 11.70 2.16
CA ILE A 160 23.47 10.78 1.48
C ILE A 160 24.08 11.55 0.29
N PRO A 161 25.38 11.88 0.32
CA PRO A 161 26.02 12.64 -0.76
C PRO A 161 25.94 11.88 -2.09
N ASN A 162 25.74 12.64 -3.18
CA ASN A 162 25.71 12.12 -4.55
C ASN A 162 24.58 11.11 -4.86
N ALA A 163 23.64 10.89 -3.95
CA ALA A 163 22.45 10.07 -4.19
C ALA A 163 21.36 10.94 -4.84
N ILE A 164 21.41 11.06 -6.17
CA ILE A 164 20.55 11.96 -6.96
C ILE A 164 19.59 11.20 -7.90
N ASN A 165 19.59 9.88 -7.89
CA ASN A 165 18.78 9.06 -8.77
C ASN A 165 17.44 8.69 -8.10
N ALA A 166 16.47 8.27 -8.91
CA ALA A 166 15.18 7.73 -8.43
C ALA A 166 15.32 6.47 -7.56
N THR A 167 16.49 5.84 -7.60
CA THR A 167 16.82 4.65 -6.80
C THR A 167 18.12 4.86 -6.05
N LEU A 168 18.15 4.43 -4.79
CA LEU A 168 19.35 4.31 -3.97
C LEU A 168 19.76 2.85 -3.94
N LYS A 169 20.97 2.54 -4.43
CA LYS A 169 21.56 1.21 -4.38
C LYS A 169 22.50 1.11 -3.18
N LEU A 170 22.30 0.11 -2.37
CA LEU A 170 23.15 -0.27 -1.24
C LEU A 170 23.72 -1.63 -1.58
N THR A 171 25.03 -1.76 -1.68
CA THR A 171 25.72 -3.02 -2.03
C THR A 171 26.33 -3.64 -0.79
N ASN A 172 26.30 -4.99 -0.70
CA ASN A 172 26.88 -5.74 0.40
C ASN A 172 26.45 -5.19 1.77
N VAL A 173 25.13 -5.05 1.98
CA VAL A 173 24.58 -4.41 3.19
C VAL A 173 25.05 -5.11 4.46
N GLN A 174 25.30 -4.31 5.49
CA GLN A 174 25.71 -4.74 6.83
C GLN A 174 24.64 -4.37 7.86
N PHE A 175 24.70 -4.90 9.09
CA PHE A 175 23.78 -4.51 10.17
C PHE A 175 23.69 -2.99 10.39
N SER A 176 24.80 -2.27 10.17
CA SER A 176 24.87 -0.80 10.24
C SER A 176 24.07 -0.08 9.17
N ASP A 177 23.61 -0.80 8.12
CA ASP A 177 22.75 -0.26 7.08
C ASP A 177 21.26 -0.36 7.43
N SER A 178 20.92 -1.03 8.53
CA SER A 178 19.57 -0.96 9.10
C SER A 178 19.26 0.48 9.50
N ALA A 179 18.33 1.12 8.78
CA ALA A 179 18.06 2.55 8.94
C ALA A 179 16.75 2.94 8.25
N ASN A 180 16.30 4.16 8.55
CA ASN A 180 15.27 4.84 7.80
C ASN A 180 15.89 5.56 6.59
N TYR A 181 15.49 5.18 5.38
CA TYR A 181 15.88 5.83 4.14
C TYR A 181 14.72 6.65 3.60
N ARG A 182 14.96 7.90 3.28
CA ARG A 182 13.96 8.83 2.74
C ARG A 182 14.48 9.51 1.49
N ALA A 183 13.61 9.60 0.46
CA ALA A 183 13.86 10.43 -0.70
C ALA A 183 12.93 11.64 -0.68
N ASP A 184 13.47 12.84 -0.66
CA ASP A 184 12.74 14.05 -1.01
C ASP A 184 12.76 14.18 -2.55
N VAL A 185 11.60 14.26 -3.17
CA VAL A 185 11.45 14.34 -4.63
C VAL A 185 10.91 15.72 -4.99
N PHE A 186 11.55 16.36 -5.95
CA PHE A 186 11.20 17.72 -6.41
C PHE A 186 10.99 17.71 -7.93
N ASN A 187 10.15 18.61 -8.38
CA ASN A 187 10.01 19.00 -9.78
C ASN A 187 10.04 20.54 -9.89
N SER A 188 9.71 21.08 -11.07
CA SER A 188 9.68 22.53 -11.30
C SER A 188 8.68 23.30 -10.42
N THR A 189 7.69 22.63 -9.85
CA THR A 189 6.68 23.23 -8.95
C THR A 189 7.05 23.13 -7.48
N GLY A 190 8.13 22.42 -7.13
CA GLY A 190 8.62 22.25 -5.77
C GLY A 190 8.65 20.79 -5.32
N LYS A 191 8.56 20.55 -4.01
CA LYS A 191 8.57 19.21 -3.42
C LYS A 191 7.24 18.50 -3.70
N VAL A 192 7.30 17.36 -4.41
CA VAL A 192 6.12 16.60 -4.81
C VAL A 192 5.85 15.40 -3.92
N LYS A 193 6.89 14.77 -3.37
CA LYS A 193 6.72 13.66 -2.43
C LYS A 193 7.94 13.47 -1.53
N SER A 194 7.70 12.88 -0.35
CA SER A 194 8.73 12.43 0.58
C SER A 194 8.17 11.24 1.36
N GLU A 195 8.77 10.07 1.19
CA GLU A 195 8.40 8.88 1.94
C GLU A 195 9.65 8.21 2.54
N THR A 196 9.45 7.56 3.68
CA THR A 196 10.52 6.87 4.41
C THR A 196 10.34 5.37 4.27
N THR A 197 11.39 4.68 3.82
CA THR A 197 11.50 3.23 3.80
C THR A 197 12.41 2.80 4.95
N ASN A 198 11.96 1.86 5.76
CA ASN A 198 12.76 1.26 6.83
C ASN A 198 13.45 0.01 6.29
N LEU A 199 14.78 -0.01 6.28
CA LEU A 199 15.59 -1.19 5.96
C LEU A 199 16.00 -1.89 7.26
N ILE A 200 15.74 -3.20 7.33
CA ILE A 200 16.18 -4.09 8.41
C ILE A 200 17.11 -5.12 7.80
N VAL A 201 18.38 -5.13 8.22
CA VAL A 201 19.37 -6.14 7.84
C VAL A 201 19.45 -7.19 8.95
N ARG A 202 19.40 -8.46 8.59
CA ARG A 202 19.40 -9.64 9.50
C ARG A 202 20.57 -10.55 9.23
#